data_53a4448dc0d0252eca497d330502a39a
#
_entry.id   53a4448dc0d0252eca497d330502a39a
#
_cell.length_a   1.000
_cell.length_b   1.000
_cell.length_c   1.000
_cell.angle_alpha   90.00
_cell.angle_beta   90.00
_cell.angle_gamma   90.00
#
_symmetry.space_group_name_H-M   'P 1'
#
loop_
_entity.id
_entity.type
_entity.pdbx_description
1 polymer ?
#
loop_
_entity_poly.entity_id
_entity_poly.type
_entity_poly.pdbx_seq_one_letter_code
_entity_poly.pdbx_strand_id
1 'polypeptide(L)'
;ILDPNNPYVVEAHLPCAAAEAPITLDDEVFWPRGLPSHLKSLETQGILNRTVEGKPTWFASKRNPQLYVDIRSAGETYTIFEKGTGQAIGTIDGIRAFKECHQGAVYLHRARQYLVDRLILKKKDIIVHATHLRYFTRARGEKETEIIKVHRSRPKGQFLVREGELKVTEMVTGYEKRALPGQELMGVFPLDLPPQIFETTGFWIEIEPELKDLVEQKGLHFMGGIHAIEHAAIGMFPLFALCDRNDVGGICYPYHDQVGKSAIFIYDAYPGGVGLASRGFDIVFELLEKTMNHVKSCPCEQGCPSCIHSPKCGSGNKPLDKQAALLILEVLLGYLPLSRISGGKDEQEPAPLPLEGEKLPQEPRILYLDLETQKTAQDVGGWHNIHLMRVSVVVIFDSIDKKFHVFDEDNIESLFDHLDKADLVVGFNIKRFDYTVLGAYTEKGLKDLPTFDILEDIYKRLGFRLGLDHLATETLNRGKTANGLQAVEWFRQGEIKKLTKYCSQDVNVTRGLFQYGLENGHLIYREKRDNRRVRLLVDWDLEKLVS
;
A
#
# COMPACT_ATOMS: atom_id res chain seq x y z
N ILE A 1 -16.77 24.45 4.17
CA ILE A 1 -15.65 25.22 4.74
C ILE A 1 -14.58 25.21 3.65
N LEU A 2 -14.25 26.36 3.12
CA LEU A 2 -13.21 26.51 2.11
C LEU A 2 -12.08 27.29 2.77
N ASP A 3 -10.84 26.81 2.65
CA ASP A 3 -9.69 27.60 3.09
C ASP A 3 -9.46 28.74 2.09
N PRO A 4 -9.67 30.00 2.49
CA PRO A 4 -9.47 31.14 1.60
C PRO A 4 -8.00 31.37 1.25
N ASN A 5 -7.07 30.71 1.96
CA ASN A 5 -5.63 30.80 1.70
C ASN A 5 -5.10 29.72 0.73
N ASN A 6 -5.96 28.82 0.26
CA ASN A 6 -5.54 27.81 -0.72
C ASN A 6 -5.04 28.50 -2.00
N PRO A 7 -3.75 28.36 -2.38
CA PRO A 7 -3.17 29.06 -3.52
C PRO A 7 -3.85 28.71 -4.84
N TYR A 8 -4.30 27.48 -5.03
CA TYR A 8 -5.00 27.04 -6.25
C TYR A 8 -6.37 27.73 -6.37
N VAL A 9 -7.09 27.88 -5.25
CA VAL A 9 -8.37 28.61 -5.22
C VAL A 9 -8.14 30.09 -5.46
N VAL A 10 -7.18 30.71 -4.78
CA VAL A 10 -6.84 32.12 -4.95
C VAL A 10 -6.45 32.41 -6.39
N GLU A 11 -5.51 31.64 -6.97
CA GLU A 11 -5.03 31.86 -8.35
C GLU A 11 -6.10 31.57 -9.41
N ALA A 12 -7.09 30.72 -9.13
CA ALA A 12 -8.21 30.51 -10.02
C ALA A 12 -9.21 31.70 -10.01
N HIS A 13 -9.41 32.36 -8.86
CA HIS A 13 -10.38 33.42 -8.68
C HIS A 13 -9.84 34.85 -8.94
N LEU A 14 -8.53 35.07 -8.75
CA LEU A 14 -7.91 36.39 -9.05
C LEU A 14 -8.15 36.87 -10.47
N PRO A 15 -8.04 36.05 -11.55
CA PRO A 15 -8.36 36.48 -12.89
C PRO A 15 -9.82 36.88 -13.06
N CYS A 16 -10.74 36.24 -12.33
CA CYS A 16 -12.16 36.60 -12.38
C CYS A 16 -12.38 37.97 -11.75
N ALA A 17 -11.81 38.24 -10.59
CA ALA A 17 -11.85 39.53 -9.95
C ALA A 17 -11.20 40.63 -10.84
N ALA A 18 -10.03 40.34 -11.43
CA ALA A 18 -9.31 41.25 -12.32
C ALA A 18 -10.06 41.54 -13.64
N ALA A 19 -11.01 40.69 -14.04
CA ALA A 19 -11.89 40.93 -15.18
C ALA A 19 -13.08 41.80 -14.83
N GLU A 20 -13.53 41.82 -13.56
CA GLU A 20 -14.58 42.68 -13.05
C GLU A 20 -14.05 44.10 -12.73
N ALA A 21 -12.90 44.15 -12.05
CA ALA A 21 -12.19 45.39 -11.73
C ALA A 21 -10.68 45.14 -11.66
N PRO A 22 -9.83 46.01 -12.21
CA PRO A 22 -8.40 45.90 -12.13
C PRO A 22 -7.92 45.81 -10.67
N ILE A 23 -7.00 44.91 -10.38
CA ILE A 23 -6.47 44.66 -9.03
C ILE A 23 -5.21 45.48 -8.80
N THR A 24 -5.08 46.05 -7.62
CA THR A 24 -3.89 46.76 -7.15
C THR A 24 -3.33 46.10 -5.88
N LEU A 25 -2.15 46.53 -5.42
CA LEU A 25 -1.61 46.02 -4.15
C LEU A 25 -2.42 46.51 -2.93
N ASP A 26 -3.20 47.58 -3.06
CA ASP A 26 -4.08 48.07 -1.98
C ASP A 26 -5.25 47.12 -1.72
N ASP A 27 -5.56 46.24 -2.68
CA ASP A 27 -6.62 45.25 -2.56
C ASP A 27 -6.19 44.04 -1.67
N GLU A 28 -4.94 44.00 -1.16
CA GLU A 28 -4.47 42.97 -0.24
C GLU A 28 -5.35 42.84 1.02
N VAL A 29 -6.07 43.89 1.38
CA VAL A 29 -7.03 43.90 2.49
C VAL A 29 -8.21 42.94 2.27
N PHE A 30 -8.56 42.65 1.02
CA PHE A 30 -9.68 41.78 0.63
C PHE A 30 -9.21 40.34 0.28
N TRP A 31 -7.90 40.14 0.11
CA TRP A 31 -7.33 38.90 -0.32
C TRP A 31 -6.52 38.23 0.81
N PRO A 32 -6.43 36.92 0.80
CA PRO A 32 -5.57 36.21 1.77
C PRO A 32 -4.11 36.64 1.64
N ARG A 33 -3.34 36.34 2.67
CA ARG A 33 -1.92 36.70 2.74
C ARG A 33 -1.17 36.18 1.50
N GLY A 34 -0.36 37.07 0.91
CA GLY A 34 0.49 36.71 -0.23
C GLY A 34 -0.04 37.17 -1.60
N LEU A 35 -1.02 38.09 -1.65
CA LEU A 35 -1.51 38.65 -2.91
C LEU A 35 -0.39 39.05 -3.90
N PRO A 36 0.72 39.71 -3.48
CA PRO A 36 1.80 40.07 -4.41
C PRO A 36 2.46 38.88 -5.10
N SER A 37 2.61 37.78 -4.39
CA SER A 37 3.20 36.55 -4.95
C SER A 37 2.28 35.89 -5.97
N HIS A 38 0.99 35.81 -5.69
CA HIS A 38 -0.01 35.27 -6.61
C HIS A 38 -0.14 36.12 -7.88
N LEU A 39 -0.17 37.44 -7.74
CA LEU A 39 -0.21 38.37 -8.89
C LEU A 39 1.02 38.15 -9.79
N LYS A 40 2.21 38.04 -9.20
CA LYS A 40 3.46 37.79 -9.93
C LYS A 40 3.45 36.43 -10.62
N SER A 41 2.96 35.39 -9.93
CA SER A 41 2.81 34.04 -10.50
C SER A 41 1.92 34.08 -11.75
N LEU A 42 0.74 34.65 -11.63
CA LEU A 42 -0.24 34.76 -12.72
C LEU A 42 0.21 35.70 -13.87
N GLU A 43 0.98 36.73 -13.57
CA GLU A 43 1.63 37.60 -14.57
C GLU A 43 2.67 36.79 -15.37
N THR A 44 3.52 36.03 -14.70
CA THR A 44 4.53 35.18 -15.35
C THR A 44 3.90 34.13 -16.26
N GLN A 45 2.76 33.58 -15.88
CA GLN A 45 1.97 32.63 -16.66
C GLN A 45 1.18 33.28 -17.81
N GLY A 46 1.15 34.62 -17.92
CA GLY A 46 0.39 35.35 -18.92
C GLY A 46 -1.14 35.32 -18.71
N ILE A 47 -1.57 34.93 -17.50
CA ILE A 47 -3.00 34.90 -17.10
C ILE A 47 -3.48 36.30 -16.70
N LEU A 48 -2.62 37.09 -16.07
CA LEU A 48 -2.81 38.50 -15.79
C LEU A 48 -1.83 39.36 -16.58
N ASN A 49 -2.26 40.56 -16.97
CA ASN A 49 -1.41 41.57 -17.54
C ASN A 49 -1.26 42.72 -16.54
N ARG A 50 -0.07 43.35 -16.50
CA ARG A 50 0.21 44.50 -15.62
C ARG A 50 0.40 45.78 -16.44
N THR A 51 -0.04 46.93 -15.90
CA THR A 51 0.25 48.24 -16.49
C THR A 51 1.75 48.54 -16.47
N VAL A 52 2.24 49.16 -17.55
CA VAL A 52 3.66 49.52 -17.68
C VAL A 52 3.93 50.87 -17.00
N GLU A 53 2.96 51.77 -16.98
CA GLU A 53 3.08 53.11 -16.43
C GLU A 53 2.10 53.33 -15.26
N GLY A 54 2.49 54.16 -14.32
CA GLY A 54 1.68 54.51 -13.15
C GLY A 54 1.74 53.48 -12.01
N LYS A 55 0.70 53.45 -11.17
CA LYS A 55 0.58 52.48 -10.09
C LYS A 55 0.40 51.08 -10.68
N PRO A 56 1.19 50.05 -10.22
CA PRO A 56 1.04 48.71 -10.72
C PRO A 56 -0.40 48.20 -10.55
N THR A 57 -1.02 47.86 -11.67
CA THR A 57 -2.41 47.42 -11.73
C THR A 57 -2.50 46.19 -12.64
N TRP A 58 -3.16 45.16 -12.17
CA TRP A 58 -3.33 43.91 -12.90
C TRP A 58 -4.76 43.76 -13.42
N PHE A 59 -4.88 43.24 -14.62
CA PHE A 59 -6.16 42.94 -15.29
C PHE A 59 -6.10 41.60 -16.01
N ALA A 60 -7.24 40.93 -16.18
CA ALA A 60 -7.30 39.60 -16.78
C ALA A 60 -6.91 39.65 -18.26
N SER A 61 -6.09 38.70 -18.71
CA SER A 61 -5.75 38.52 -20.12
C SER A 61 -6.92 37.97 -20.94
N LYS A 62 -7.87 37.26 -20.32
CA LYS A 62 -9.08 36.73 -20.94
C LYS A 62 -10.31 37.50 -20.52
N ARG A 63 -11.25 37.69 -21.45
CA ARG A 63 -12.48 38.46 -21.21
C ARG A 63 -13.45 37.78 -20.24
N ASN A 64 -13.49 36.41 -20.25
CA ASN A 64 -14.43 35.62 -19.45
C ASN A 64 -13.67 34.50 -18.69
N PRO A 65 -12.78 34.84 -17.73
CA PRO A 65 -11.97 33.84 -17.05
C PRO A 65 -12.80 32.88 -16.21
N GLN A 66 -13.98 33.24 -15.73
CA GLN A 66 -14.90 32.41 -14.97
C GLN A 66 -15.33 31.12 -15.72
N LEU A 67 -15.25 31.10 -17.06
CA LEU A 67 -15.54 29.88 -17.85
C LEU A 67 -14.47 28.78 -17.67
N TYR A 68 -13.33 29.12 -17.10
CA TYR A 68 -12.20 28.21 -16.86
C TYR A 68 -12.04 27.84 -15.40
N VAL A 69 -12.94 28.31 -14.52
CA VAL A 69 -12.93 28.02 -13.10
C VAL A 69 -13.93 26.91 -12.80
N ASP A 70 -13.44 25.79 -12.27
CA ASP A 70 -14.29 24.75 -11.71
C ASP A 70 -14.37 24.93 -10.19
N ILE A 71 -15.56 25.28 -9.69
CA ILE A 71 -15.80 25.49 -8.25
C ILE A 71 -15.93 24.18 -7.45
N ARG A 72 -15.88 23.02 -8.12
CA ARG A 72 -16.02 21.69 -7.51
C ARG A 72 -14.72 20.93 -7.46
N SER A 73 -13.68 21.42 -8.12
CA SER A 73 -12.36 20.77 -8.14
C SER A 73 -11.26 21.81 -7.99
N ALA A 74 -10.13 21.40 -7.42
CA ALA A 74 -8.90 22.17 -7.45
C ALA A 74 -7.84 21.37 -8.23
N GLY A 75 -7.15 22.02 -9.16
CA GLY A 75 -6.11 21.39 -9.97
C GLY A 75 -6.49 21.27 -11.45
N GLU A 76 -5.89 20.27 -12.11
CA GLU A 76 -6.07 20.06 -13.55
C GLU A 76 -7.43 19.46 -13.90
N THR A 77 -8.05 19.93 -14.98
CA THR A 77 -9.34 19.43 -15.47
C THR A 77 -9.15 18.79 -16.85
N TYR A 78 -9.74 17.62 -17.05
CA TYR A 78 -9.77 16.89 -18.32
C TYR A 78 -11.15 17.01 -18.97
N THR A 79 -11.18 17.15 -20.29
CA THR A 79 -12.44 17.20 -21.06
C THR A 79 -12.69 15.83 -21.70
N ILE A 80 -13.93 15.34 -21.59
CA ILE A 80 -14.35 14.04 -22.12
C ILE A 80 -15.08 14.27 -23.43
N PHE A 81 -14.57 13.70 -24.53
CA PHE A 81 -15.11 13.80 -25.86
C PHE A 81 -15.66 12.47 -26.35
N GLU A 82 -16.85 12.47 -26.92
CA GLU A 82 -17.42 11.31 -27.57
C GLU A 82 -16.80 11.12 -28.97
N LYS A 83 -16.26 9.93 -29.23
CA LYS A 83 -15.68 9.54 -30.52
C LYS A 83 -16.76 9.50 -31.59
N GLY A 84 -16.49 10.11 -32.75
CA GLY A 84 -17.40 10.17 -33.89
C GLY A 84 -18.20 11.46 -33.96
N THR A 85 -18.70 11.98 -32.84
CA THR A 85 -19.35 13.30 -32.81
C THR A 85 -18.38 14.43 -32.53
N GLY A 86 -17.29 14.14 -31.84
CA GLY A 86 -16.34 15.15 -31.34
C GLY A 86 -16.94 16.06 -30.25
N GLN A 87 -18.13 15.75 -29.78
CA GLN A 87 -18.83 16.56 -28.78
C GLN A 87 -18.24 16.31 -27.39
N ALA A 88 -18.01 17.39 -26.63
CA ALA A 88 -17.68 17.29 -25.23
C ALA A 88 -18.94 16.88 -24.43
N ILE A 89 -18.84 15.76 -23.70
CA ILE A 89 -19.93 15.22 -22.87
C ILE A 89 -19.80 15.62 -21.40
N GLY A 90 -18.62 16.03 -20.95
CA GLY A 90 -18.36 16.45 -19.57
C GLY A 90 -16.90 16.77 -19.31
N THR A 91 -16.63 17.13 -18.07
CA THR A 91 -15.27 17.34 -17.54
C THR A 91 -15.07 16.48 -16.29
N ILE A 92 -13.83 16.18 -15.97
CA ILE A 92 -13.42 15.44 -14.77
C ILE A 92 -12.09 16.00 -14.25
N ASP A 93 -11.91 16.05 -12.93
CA ASP A 93 -10.65 16.45 -12.33
C ASP A 93 -9.53 15.43 -12.59
N GLY A 94 -8.28 15.89 -12.54
CA GLY A 94 -7.12 15.08 -12.91
C GLY A 94 -6.94 13.82 -12.07
N ILE A 95 -7.19 13.91 -10.77
CA ILE A 95 -7.03 12.76 -9.86
C ILE A 95 -8.06 11.67 -10.20
N ARG A 96 -9.30 12.07 -10.46
CA ARG A 96 -10.35 11.14 -10.87
C ARG A 96 -10.18 10.64 -12.30
N ALA A 97 -9.66 11.48 -13.21
CA ALA A 97 -9.42 11.08 -14.60
C ALA A 97 -8.55 9.82 -14.71
N PHE A 98 -7.51 9.73 -13.89
CA PHE A 98 -6.62 8.57 -13.87
C PHE A 98 -7.29 7.32 -13.28
N LYS A 99 -8.22 7.48 -12.36
CA LYS A 99 -8.95 6.36 -11.72
C LYS A 99 -10.17 5.89 -12.52
N GLU A 100 -10.89 6.83 -13.11
CA GLU A 100 -12.20 6.58 -13.73
C GLU A 100 -12.14 6.60 -15.25
N CYS A 101 -11.15 7.26 -15.86
CA CYS A 101 -11.05 7.48 -17.29
C CYS A 101 -9.70 7.06 -17.89
N HIS A 102 -9.00 6.12 -17.27
CA HIS A 102 -7.82 5.48 -17.88
C HIS A 102 -8.22 4.69 -19.13
N GLN A 103 -7.29 4.39 -20.01
CA GLN A 103 -7.56 3.58 -21.19
C GLN A 103 -8.16 2.21 -20.81
N GLY A 104 -9.27 1.85 -21.43
CA GLY A 104 -10.03 0.61 -21.15
C GLY A 104 -10.98 0.71 -19.95
N ALA A 105 -11.10 1.86 -19.28
CA ALA A 105 -12.08 2.10 -18.22
C ALA A 105 -13.51 2.13 -18.78
N VAL A 106 -14.46 1.64 -17.99
CA VAL A 106 -15.90 1.83 -18.23
C VAL A 106 -16.36 3.03 -17.42
N TYR A 107 -16.50 4.17 -18.11
CA TYR A 107 -16.96 5.42 -17.52
C TYR A 107 -18.49 5.54 -17.57
N LEU A 108 -19.10 5.93 -16.47
CA LEU A 108 -20.55 6.09 -16.37
C LEU A 108 -20.90 7.60 -16.39
N HIS A 109 -21.64 8.04 -17.39
CA HIS A 109 -22.11 9.41 -17.50
C HIS A 109 -23.60 9.46 -17.78
N ARG A 110 -24.40 10.12 -16.93
CA ARG A 110 -25.86 10.26 -17.07
C ARG A 110 -26.56 8.92 -17.33
N ALA A 111 -26.21 7.89 -16.55
CA ALA A 111 -26.71 6.51 -16.67
C ALA A 111 -26.35 5.79 -17.99
N ARG A 112 -25.45 6.33 -18.81
CA ARG A 112 -24.92 5.68 -20.01
C ARG A 112 -23.49 5.22 -19.77
N GLN A 113 -23.15 4.06 -20.29
CA GLN A 113 -21.79 3.52 -20.25
C GLN A 113 -20.99 4.00 -21.45
N TYR A 114 -19.76 4.37 -21.19
CA TYR A 114 -18.76 4.73 -22.18
C TYR A 114 -17.49 3.94 -21.93
N LEU A 115 -16.90 3.37 -22.98
CA LEU A 115 -15.56 2.79 -22.89
C LEU A 115 -14.54 3.86 -23.25
N VAL A 116 -13.51 4.00 -22.42
CA VAL A 116 -12.43 4.95 -22.66
C VAL A 116 -11.43 4.36 -23.65
N ASP A 117 -11.34 4.97 -24.84
CA ASP A 117 -10.40 4.60 -25.88
C ASP A 117 -8.98 5.12 -25.57
N ARG A 118 -8.88 6.38 -25.18
CA ARG A 118 -7.60 7.05 -24.89
C ARG A 118 -7.72 8.13 -23.85
N LEU A 119 -6.73 8.21 -22.98
CA LEU A 119 -6.44 9.33 -22.10
C LEU A 119 -5.21 10.09 -22.65
N ILE A 120 -5.39 11.32 -23.08
CA ILE A 120 -4.36 12.15 -23.75
C ILE A 120 -3.84 13.18 -22.76
N LEU A 121 -2.81 12.85 -21.99
CA LEU A 121 -2.31 13.66 -20.88
C LEU A 121 -1.91 15.09 -21.31
N LYS A 122 -1.16 15.23 -22.43
CA LYS A 122 -0.67 16.55 -22.90
C LYS A 122 -1.79 17.53 -23.28
N LYS A 123 -2.93 17.03 -23.79
CA LYS A 123 -4.07 17.84 -24.20
C LYS A 123 -5.14 17.94 -23.13
N LYS A 124 -5.04 17.11 -22.08
CA LYS A 124 -6.07 16.92 -21.06
C LYS A 124 -7.41 16.52 -21.67
N ASP A 125 -7.35 15.66 -22.68
CA ASP A 125 -8.51 15.13 -23.39
C ASP A 125 -8.70 13.64 -23.12
N ILE A 126 -9.95 13.22 -22.98
CA ILE A 126 -10.37 11.84 -22.82
C ILE A 126 -11.30 11.49 -23.98
N ILE A 127 -10.96 10.47 -24.75
CA ILE A 127 -11.77 10.02 -25.87
C ILE A 127 -12.52 8.78 -25.47
N VAL A 128 -13.85 8.83 -25.57
CA VAL A 128 -14.74 7.72 -25.18
C VAL A 128 -15.70 7.39 -26.31
N HIS A 129 -16.24 6.16 -26.31
CA HIS A 129 -17.38 5.80 -27.15
C HIS A 129 -18.48 5.15 -26.32
N ALA A 130 -19.75 5.41 -26.71
CA ALA A 130 -20.89 4.80 -26.05
C ALA A 130 -20.89 3.28 -26.23
N THR A 131 -21.23 2.55 -25.16
CA THR A 131 -21.19 1.09 -25.14
C THR A 131 -22.24 0.53 -24.18
N HIS A 132 -22.44 -0.81 -24.24
CA HIS A 132 -23.28 -1.52 -23.28
C HIS A 132 -22.58 -2.82 -22.88
N LEU A 133 -21.88 -2.77 -21.74
CA LEU A 133 -21.04 -3.86 -21.26
C LEU A 133 -21.63 -4.48 -19.99
N ARG A 134 -21.47 -5.81 -19.86
CA ARG A 134 -21.88 -6.54 -18.64
C ARG A 134 -20.76 -6.63 -17.60
N TYR A 135 -19.90 -5.63 -17.57
CA TYR A 135 -18.85 -5.49 -16.56
C TYR A 135 -18.59 -4.01 -16.27
N PHE A 136 -17.96 -3.75 -15.14
CA PHE A 136 -17.41 -2.45 -14.79
C PHE A 136 -15.91 -2.58 -14.52
N THR A 137 -15.21 -1.44 -14.47
CA THR A 137 -13.79 -1.39 -14.17
C THR A 137 -13.56 -0.70 -12.83
N ARG A 138 -12.52 -1.15 -12.11
CA ARG A 138 -12.08 -0.58 -10.85
C ARG A 138 -10.57 -0.39 -10.89
N ALA A 139 -10.11 0.84 -10.75
CA ALA A 139 -8.68 1.14 -10.69
C ALA A 139 -8.04 0.50 -9.45
N ARG A 140 -6.81 0.03 -9.63
CA ARG A 140 -5.89 -0.37 -8.57
C ARG A 140 -4.71 0.58 -8.56
N GLY A 141 -4.26 0.94 -7.39
CA GLY A 141 -3.15 1.87 -7.27
C GLY A 141 -2.54 1.84 -5.89
N GLU A 142 -1.46 2.55 -5.77
CA GLU A 142 -0.70 2.72 -4.55
C GLU A 142 -0.70 4.19 -4.18
N LYS A 143 -0.60 4.46 -2.88
CA LYS A 143 -0.51 5.79 -2.32
C LYS A 143 0.64 5.85 -1.34
N GLU A 144 1.27 7.02 -1.28
CA GLU A 144 2.30 7.33 -0.31
C GLU A 144 2.08 8.75 0.22
N THR A 145 2.44 8.96 1.49
CA THR A 145 2.47 10.29 2.10
C THR A 145 3.86 10.59 2.61
N GLU A 146 4.28 11.84 2.45
CA GLU A 146 5.50 12.40 3.01
C GLU A 146 5.12 13.64 3.84
N ILE A 147 5.58 13.72 5.07
CA ILE A 147 5.35 14.88 5.94
C ILE A 147 6.34 15.97 5.53
N ILE A 148 5.82 17.09 4.99
CA ILE A 148 6.61 18.27 4.65
C ILE A 148 6.86 19.09 5.91
N LYS A 149 5.78 19.38 6.68
CA LYS A 149 5.85 20.24 7.85
C LYS A 149 4.75 19.92 8.85
N VAL A 150 5.08 19.93 10.12
CA VAL A 150 4.13 19.81 11.23
C VAL A 150 3.75 21.21 11.70
N HIS A 151 2.46 21.46 11.78
CA HIS A 151 1.94 22.76 12.27
C HIS A 151 1.44 22.67 13.71
N ARG A 152 0.66 21.64 14.02
CA ARG A 152 0.02 21.48 15.33
C ARG A 152 0.16 20.06 15.84
N SER A 153 0.17 19.91 17.16
CA SER A 153 0.21 18.62 17.84
C SER A 153 -0.74 18.63 19.02
N ARG A 154 -1.46 17.53 19.24
CA ARG A 154 -2.42 17.36 20.32
C ARG A 154 -2.22 16.00 20.97
N PRO A 155 -1.66 15.95 22.19
CA PRO A 155 -1.55 14.70 22.93
C PRO A 155 -2.90 14.31 23.56
N LYS A 156 -3.15 12.99 23.68
CA LYS A 156 -4.22 12.41 24.50
C LYS A 156 -3.73 11.11 25.12
N GLY A 157 -3.47 11.14 26.42
CA GLY A 157 -2.83 10.02 27.10
C GLY A 157 -1.43 9.78 26.50
N GLN A 158 -1.21 8.57 26.00
CA GLN A 158 0.05 8.19 25.33
C GLN A 158 0.03 8.44 23.81
N PHE A 159 -1.11 8.83 23.24
CA PHE A 159 -1.26 9.02 21.79
C PHE A 159 -1.03 10.46 21.40
N LEU A 160 -0.54 10.64 20.19
CA LEU A 160 -0.25 11.93 19.61
C LEU A 160 -0.98 12.06 18.28
N VAL A 161 -1.72 13.16 18.14
CA VAL A 161 -2.33 13.55 16.86
C VAL A 161 -1.61 14.80 16.38
N ARG A 162 -1.19 14.79 15.12
CA ARG A 162 -0.52 15.94 14.50
C ARG A 162 -1.27 16.39 13.25
N GLU A 163 -1.07 17.64 12.91
CA GLU A 163 -1.56 18.25 11.68
C GLU A 163 -0.43 18.98 10.99
N GLY A 164 -0.46 18.96 9.65
CA GLY A 164 0.56 19.66 8.87
C GLY A 164 0.39 19.53 7.37
N GLU A 165 1.43 19.94 6.65
CA GLU A 165 1.53 19.81 5.21
C GLU A 165 2.05 18.44 4.84
N LEU A 166 1.37 17.80 3.91
CA LEU A 166 1.68 16.48 3.38
C LEU A 166 1.90 16.57 1.87
N LYS A 167 2.86 15.80 1.38
CA LYS A 167 2.97 15.48 -0.03
C LYS A 167 2.39 14.10 -0.25
N VAL A 168 1.36 14.03 -1.08
CA VAL A 168 0.67 12.79 -1.43
C VAL A 168 1.09 12.38 -2.84
N THR A 169 1.53 11.14 -2.98
CA THR A 169 1.83 10.52 -4.27
C THR A 169 0.81 9.40 -4.50
N GLU A 170 -0.01 9.53 -5.54
CA GLU A 170 -0.92 8.48 -5.97
C GLU A 170 -0.49 7.92 -7.33
N MET A 171 -0.45 6.61 -7.47
CA MET A 171 -0.14 5.93 -8.71
C MET A 171 -1.17 4.87 -9.03
N VAL A 172 -1.82 4.98 -10.20
CA VAL A 172 -2.70 3.95 -10.74
C VAL A 172 -1.84 2.95 -11.52
N THR A 173 -1.68 1.75 -10.95
CA THR A 173 -0.80 0.70 -11.49
C THR A 173 -1.55 -0.30 -12.38
N GLY A 174 -2.90 -0.27 -12.36
CA GLY A 174 -3.71 -1.17 -13.14
C GLY A 174 -5.20 -1.03 -12.83
N TYR A 175 -6.00 -1.93 -13.39
CA TYR A 175 -7.43 -2.00 -13.11
C TYR A 175 -7.96 -3.43 -13.17
N GLU A 176 -9.05 -3.66 -12.45
CA GLU A 176 -9.82 -4.89 -12.46
C GLU A 176 -11.04 -4.74 -13.38
N LYS A 177 -11.36 -5.78 -14.15
CA LYS A 177 -12.69 -5.94 -14.76
C LYS A 177 -13.52 -6.86 -13.89
N ARG A 178 -14.74 -6.44 -13.57
CA ARG A 178 -15.67 -7.19 -12.73
C ARG A 178 -17.03 -7.34 -13.39
N ALA A 179 -17.56 -8.57 -13.39
CA ALA A 179 -18.82 -8.90 -14.02
C ALA A 179 -20.04 -8.20 -13.37
N LEU A 180 -21.07 -7.94 -14.17
CA LEU A 180 -22.39 -7.51 -13.69
C LEU A 180 -23.43 -8.58 -14.09
N PRO A 181 -24.27 -9.08 -13.17
CA PRO A 181 -24.22 -8.94 -11.71
C PRO A 181 -23.15 -9.84 -11.06
N GLY A 182 -22.96 -9.74 -9.76
CA GLY A 182 -22.13 -10.69 -8.98
C GLY A 182 -20.72 -10.19 -8.65
N GLN A 183 -20.20 -9.20 -9.36
CA GLN A 183 -18.88 -8.59 -9.12
C GLN A 183 -17.68 -9.57 -9.18
N GLU A 184 -17.83 -10.70 -9.85
CA GLU A 184 -16.77 -11.67 -10.06
C GLU A 184 -15.60 -11.02 -10.84
N LEU A 185 -14.38 -11.35 -10.43
CA LEU A 185 -13.18 -10.84 -11.06
C LEU A 185 -12.96 -11.54 -12.41
N MET A 186 -13.07 -10.79 -13.51
CA MET A 186 -12.84 -11.26 -14.86
C MET A 186 -11.36 -11.18 -15.28
N GLY A 187 -10.59 -10.28 -14.66
CA GLY A 187 -9.17 -10.11 -14.94
C GLY A 187 -8.60 -8.83 -14.35
N VAL A 188 -7.27 -8.77 -14.28
CA VAL A 188 -6.49 -7.60 -13.83
C VAL A 188 -5.58 -7.18 -14.97
N PHE A 189 -5.60 -5.90 -15.28
CA PHE A 189 -4.88 -5.32 -16.41
C PHE A 189 -3.91 -4.24 -15.89
N PRO A 190 -2.63 -4.30 -16.26
CA PRO A 190 -1.67 -3.28 -15.86
C PRO A 190 -1.91 -1.97 -16.62
N LEU A 191 -1.55 -0.85 -15.99
CA LEU A 191 -1.51 0.48 -16.59
C LEU A 191 -0.14 1.10 -16.33
N ASP A 192 0.35 1.84 -17.31
CA ASP A 192 1.56 2.65 -17.21
C ASP A 192 1.15 4.13 -17.24
N LEU A 193 0.77 4.64 -16.06
CA LEU A 193 0.37 6.04 -15.88
C LEU A 193 1.39 6.73 -14.97
N PRO A 194 1.70 8.00 -15.22
CA PRO A 194 2.60 8.75 -14.35
C PRO A 194 1.97 8.91 -12.95
N PRO A 195 2.79 8.99 -11.89
CA PRO A 195 2.30 9.30 -10.56
C PRO A 195 1.69 10.70 -10.53
N GLN A 196 0.62 10.84 -9.76
CA GLN A 196 0.03 12.13 -9.43
C GLN A 196 0.57 12.56 -8.07
N ILE A 197 1.22 13.71 -8.04
CA ILE A 197 1.87 14.26 -6.85
C ILE A 197 1.23 15.61 -6.56
N PHE A 198 0.76 15.77 -5.34
CA PHE A 198 0.23 17.04 -4.86
C PHE A 198 0.55 17.25 -3.38
N GLU A 199 0.69 18.51 -3.01
CA GLU A 199 0.81 18.94 -1.62
C GLU A 199 -0.57 19.27 -1.08
N THR A 200 -0.84 18.93 0.17
CA THR A 200 -2.13 19.14 0.82
C THR A 200 -1.98 19.25 2.33
N THR A 201 -3.07 19.61 3.01
CA THR A 201 -3.14 19.58 4.46
C THR A 201 -3.70 18.24 4.93
N GLY A 202 -3.11 17.67 5.97
CA GLY A 202 -3.58 16.46 6.60
C GLY A 202 -3.35 16.44 8.11
N PHE A 203 -4.02 15.52 8.78
CA PHE A 203 -3.70 15.17 10.16
C PHE A 203 -3.46 13.66 10.25
N TRP A 204 -2.68 13.27 11.25
CA TRP A 204 -2.40 11.85 11.47
C TRP A 204 -2.37 11.50 12.93
N ILE A 205 -2.77 10.27 13.21
CA ILE A 205 -2.83 9.66 14.54
C ILE A 205 -1.66 8.71 14.63
N GLU A 206 -0.76 8.98 15.57
CA GLU A 206 0.38 8.13 15.87
C GLU A 206 -0.05 7.04 16.85
N ILE A 207 0.30 5.79 16.55
CA ILE A 207 -0.10 4.62 17.33
C ILE A 207 1.14 3.97 17.91
N GLU A 208 1.17 3.83 19.22
CA GLU A 208 2.30 3.26 19.93
C GLU A 208 2.46 1.75 19.65
N PRO A 209 3.70 1.25 19.59
CA PRO A 209 3.97 -0.17 19.31
C PRO A 209 3.27 -1.12 20.28
N GLU A 210 3.15 -0.75 21.55
CA GLU A 210 2.50 -1.56 22.57
C GLU A 210 1.02 -1.83 22.29
N LEU A 211 0.34 -0.91 21.57
CA LEU A 211 -1.03 -1.14 21.14
C LEU A 211 -1.10 -2.14 19.99
N LYS A 212 -0.12 -2.14 19.10
CA LYS A 212 0.00 -3.15 18.06
C LYS A 212 0.18 -4.53 18.69
N ASP A 213 1.14 -4.66 19.61
CA ASP A 213 1.42 -5.90 20.32
C ASP A 213 0.17 -6.42 21.05
N LEU A 214 -0.58 -5.53 21.71
CA LEU A 214 -1.82 -5.89 22.37
C LEU A 214 -2.86 -6.47 21.40
N VAL A 215 -3.06 -5.85 20.25
CA VAL A 215 -4.02 -6.30 19.24
C VAL A 215 -3.63 -7.69 18.72
N GLU A 216 -2.34 -7.89 18.44
CA GLU A 216 -1.81 -9.16 17.93
C GLU A 216 -1.84 -10.28 18.99
N GLN A 217 -1.55 -9.99 20.26
CA GLN A 217 -1.72 -10.94 21.38
C GLN A 217 -3.15 -11.43 21.56
N LYS A 218 -4.15 -10.62 21.17
CA LYS A 218 -5.56 -11.04 21.17
C LYS A 218 -5.97 -11.81 19.90
N GLY A 219 -5.02 -12.16 19.03
CA GLY A 219 -5.28 -12.86 17.78
C GLY A 219 -5.99 -12.01 16.73
N LEU A 220 -5.98 -10.67 16.86
CA LEU A 220 -6.62 -9.73 15.95
C LEU A 220 -5.62 -9.17 14.94
N HIS A 221 -6.12 -8.73 13.79
CA HIS A 221 -5.29 -8.23 12.70
C HIS A 221 -5.07 -6.72 12.83
N PHE A 222 -3.91 -6.29 13.38
CA PHE A 222 -3.62 -4.88 13.64
C PHE A 222 -3.77 -3.98 12.41
N MET A 223 -3.14 -4.34 11.28
CA MET A 223 -3.25 -3.56 10.03
C MET A 223 -4.70 -3.49 9.54
N GLY A 224 -5.47 -4.57 9.70
CA GLY A 224 -6.90 -4.58 9.40
C GLY A 224 -7.71 -3.65 10.30
N GLY A 225 -7.30 -3.51 11.55
CA GLY A 225 -7.90 -2.61 12.54
C GLY A 225 -7.69 -1.14 12.19
N ILE A 226 -6.43 -0.71 11.96
CA ILE A 226 -6.13 0.69 11.59
C ILE A 226 -6.74 1.07 10.24
N HIS A 227 -6.79 0.15 9.28
CA HIS A 227 -7.42 0.35 7.98
C HIS A 227 -8.95 0.48 8.10
N ALA A 228 -9.56 -0.30 8.97
CA ALA A 228 -11.00 -0.19 9.27
C ALA A 228 -11.34 1.15 9.96
N ILE A 229 -10.47 1.65 10.85
CA ILE A 229 -10.61 2.97 11.47
C ILE A 229 -10.52 4.07 10.43
N GLU A 230 -9.53 4.04 9.53
CA GLU A 230 -9.40 4.99 8.43
C GLU A 230 -10.70 5.09 7.62
N HIS A 231 -11.20 3.95 7.14
CA HIS A 231 -12.43 3.88 6.35
C HIS A 231 -13.65 4.42 7.08
N ALA A 232 -13.83 4.00 8.33
CA ALA A 232 -14.98 4.40 9.14
C ALA A 232 -14.92 5.90 9.48
N ALA A 233 -13.75 6.41 9.86
CA ALA A 233 -13.56 7.83 10.16
C ALA A 233 -13.83 8.72 8.94
N ILE A 234 -13.33 8.36 7.76
CA ILE A 234 -13.64 9.06 6.50
C ILE A 234 -15.14 8.96 6.18
N GLY A 235 -15.77 7.82 6.45
CA GLY A 235 -17.22 7.62 6.29
C GLY A 235 -18.06 8.50 7.18
N MET A 236 -17.60 8.76 8.41
CA MET A 236 -18.26 9.62 9.39
C MET A 236 -17.97 11.10 9.23
N PHE A 237 -16.89 11.45 8.52
CA PHE A 237 -16.40 12.82 8.36
C PHE A 237 -17.46 13.82 7.87
N PRO A 238 -18.33 13.50 6.87
CA PRO A 238 -19.39 14.39 6.40
C PRO A 238 -20.41 14.83 7.46
N LEU A 239 -20.50 14.11 8.58
CA LEU A 239 -21.37 14.51 9.70
C LEU A 239 -20.82 15.71 10.49
N PHE A 240 -19.53 16.00 10.36
CA PHE A 240 -18.82 17.04 11.09
C PHE A 240 -18.40 18.21 10.22
N ALA A 241 -18.28 17.98 8.92
CA ALA A 241 -17.93 18.98 7.93
C ALA A 241 -18.81 18.79 6.69
N LEU A 242 -19.31 19.89 6.14
CA LEU A 242 -20.10 19.85 4.91
C LEU A 242 -19.18 19.50 3.72
N CYS A 243 -18.99 18.21 3.51
CA CYS A 243 -18.14 17.66 2.45
C CYS A 243 -18.71 16.34 1.93
N ASP A 244 -18.26 15.92 0.75
CA ASP A 244 -18.42 14.55 0.28
C ASP A 244 -17.28 13.69 0.85
N ARG A 245 -17.52 12.38 1.02
CA ARG A 245 -16.42 11.46 1.40
C ARG A 245 -15.29 11.39 0.37
N ASN A 246 -15.50 11.92 -0.87
CA ASN A 246 -14.45 12.06 -1.87
C ASN A 246 -13.55 13.27 -1.64
N ASP A 247 -13.96 14.22 -0.83
CA ASP A 247 -13.18 15.42 -0.52
C ASP A 247 -12.07 15.15 0.50
N VAL A 248 -12.13 13.95 1.14
CA VAL A 248 -11.16 13.51 2.14
C VAL A 248 -10.50 12.21 1.69
N GLY A 249 -9.19 12.18 1.70
CA GLY A 249 -8.37 10.99 1.47
C GLY A 249 -7.85 10.41 2.78
N GLY A 250 -7.42 9.16 2.73
CA GLY A 250 -6.72 8.54 3.84
C GLY A 250 -5.75 7.46 3.39
N ILE A 251 -4.85 7.14 4.29
CA ILE A 251 -3.90 6.04 4.19
C ILE A 251 -3.43 5.66 5.59
N CYS A 252 -3.25 4.39 5.83
CA CYS A 252 -2.70 3.89 7.08
C CYS A 252 -1.43 3.09 6.84
N TYR A 253 -0.50 3.22 7.77
CA TYR A 253 0.80 2.56 7.74
C TYR A 253 0.97 1.70 8.99
N PRO A 254 1.39 0.44 8.85
CA PRO A 254 1.86 -0.34 10.00
C PRO A 254 3.17 0.23 10.57
N TYR A 255 3.89 1.00 9.77
CA TYR A 255 5.06 1.81 10.14
C TYR A 255 5.26 2.91 9.10
N HIS A 256 5.39 4.16 9.55
CA HIS A 256 5.69 5.31 8.70
C HIS A 256 7.07 5.87 9.06
N ASP A 257 7.98 5.95 8.09
CA ASP A 257 9.40 6.25 8.32
C ASP A 257 9.63 7.58 9.08
N GLN A 258 8.91 8.64 8.70
CA GLN A 258 9.07 9.96 9.33
C GLN A 258 8.39 10.04 10.71
N VAL A 259 7.40 9.19 10.98
CA VAL A 259 6.72 9.11 12.29
C VAL A 259 7.47 8.17 13.24
N GLY A 260 8.16 7.15 12.70
CA GLY A 260 8.88 6.13 13.46
C GLY A 260 8.00 5.08 14.12
N LYS A 261 6.70 5.03 13.80
CA LYS A 261 5.70 4.10 14.32
C LYS A 261 4.49 3.99 13.39
N SER A 262 3.50 3.21 13.80
CA SER A 262 2.24 3.08 13.06
C SER A 262 1.46 4.40 13.02
N ALA A 263 0.82 4.70 11.90
CA ALA A 263 0.05 5.93 11.77
C ALA A 263 -1.15 5.80 10.83
N ILE A 264 -2.22 6.55 11.14
CA ILE A 264 -3.39 6.72 10.29
C ILE A 264 -3.41 8.17 9.83
N PHE A 265 -3.27 8.41 8.52
CA PHE A 265 -3.34 9.72 7.91
C PHE A 265 -4.72 9.96 7.31
N ILE A 266 -5.25 11.16 7.53
CA ILE A 266 -6.46 11.69 6.90
C ILE A 266 -6.12 13.06 6.36
N TYR A 267 -6.40 13.32 5.07
CA TYR A 267 -5.96 14.54 4.38
C TYR A 267 -7.01 15.04 3.39
N ASP A 268 -6.94 16.32 3.07
CA ASP A 268 -7.77 16.91 2.03
C ASP A 268 -7.40 16.33 0.66
N ALA A 269 -8.37 15.80 -0.07
CA ALA A 269 -8.14 15.18 -1.38
C ALA A 269 -7.89 16.22 -2.51
N TYR A 270 -7.61 17.45 -2.14
CA TYR A 270 -7.39 18.57 -3.05
C TYR A 270 -6.00 19.18 -2.87
N PRO A 271 -5.34 19.55 -3.99
CA PRO A 271 -4.09 20.29 -3.93
C PRO A 271 -4.22 21.57 -3.09
N GLY A 272 -3.23 21.82 -2.24
CA GLY A 272 -3.19 22.95 -1.31
C GLY A 272 -4.08 22.82 -0.07
N GLY A 273 -4.92 21.79 0.00
CA GLY A 273 -5.89 21.62 1.07
C GLY A 273 -7.09 22.58 0.98
N VAL A 274 -8.22 22.20 1.51
CA VAL A 274 -9.44 23.04 1.53
C VAL A 274 -9.94 23.31 2.96
N GLY A 275 -9.16 22.94 3.97
CA GLY A 275 -9.45 23.17 5.39
C GLY A 275 -10.28 22.09 6.07
N LEU A 276 -10.59 20.98 5.39
CA LEU A 276 -11.33 19.86 5.97
C LEU A 276 -10.47 19.11 6.98
N ALA A 277 -9.24 18.80 6.63
CA ALA A 277 -8.31 18.11 7.52
C ALA A 277 -7.98 18.94 8.77
N SER A 278 -7.81 20.26 8.64
CA SER A 278 -7.63 21.16 9.79
C SER A 278 -8.85 21.12 10.71
N ARG A 279 -10.06 21.12 10.15
CA ARG A 279 -11.29 20.93 10.93
C ARG A 279 -11.33 19.53 11.57
N GLY A 280 -10.92 18.49 10.84
CA GLY A 280 -10.80 17.13 11.35
C GLY A 280 -9.88 17.02 12.55
N PHE A 281 -8.72 17.69 12.50
CA PHE A 281 -7.81 17.77 13.64
C PHE A 281 -8.45 18.42 14.87
N ASP A 282 -9.22 19.49 14.69
CA ASP A 282 -9.89 20.16 15.81
C ASP A 282 -10.91 19.29 16.52
N ILE A 283 -11.57 18.39 15.79
CA ILE A 283 -12.63 17.51 16.29
C ILE A 283 -12.23 16.03 16.36
N VAL A 284 -10.95 15.71 16.23
CA VAL A 284 -10.46 14.34 16.02
C VAL A 284 -11.01 13.34 17.04
N PHE A 285 -11.05 13.71 18.33
CA PHE A 285 -11.52 12.79 19.38
C PHE A 285 -13.03 12.58 19.33
N GLU A 286 -13.80 13.60 18.99
CA GLU A 286 -15.25 13.47 18.76
C GLU A 286 -15.52 12.61 17.52
N LEU A 287 -14.77 12.80 16.45
CA LEU A 287 -14.83 11.99 15.23
C LEU A 287 -14.54 10.51 15.54
N LEU A 288 -13.46 10.22 16.29
CA LEU A 288 -13.11 8.85 16.66
C LEU A 288 -14.15 8.21 17.57
N GLU A 289 -14.71 8.95 18.51
CA GLU A 289 -15.77 8.46 19.41
C GLU A 289 -17.05 8.10 18.64
N LYS A 290 -17.48 8.95 17.73
CA LYS A 290 -18.63 8.65 16.86
C LYS A 290 -18.33 7.49 15.91
N THR A 291 -17.11 7.41 15.39
CA THR A 291 -16.64 6.28 14.58
C THR A 291 -16.73 4.97 15.35
N MET A 292 -16.21 4.94 16.59
CA MET A 292 -16.30 3.76 17.46
C MET A 292 -17.75 3.34 17.70
N ASN A 293 -18.60 4.29 18.09
CA ASN A 293 -20.02 4.01 18.38
C ASN A 293 -20.75 3.50 17.13
N HIS A 294 -20.46 4.05 15.96
CA HIS A 294 -21.01 3.59 14.69
C HIS A 294 -20.58 2.16 14.35
N VAL A 295 -19.28 1.86 14.44
CA VAL A 295 -18.75 0.52 14.17
C VAL A 295 -19.29 -0.49 15.17
N LYS A 296 -19.39 -0.12 16.46
CA LYS A 296 -19.89 -0.97 17.54
C LYS A 296 -21.39 -1.28 17.40
N SER A 297 -22.20 -0.30 16.99
CA SER A 297 -23.66 -0.46 16.81
C SER A 297 -24.05 -1.28 15.58
N CYS A 298 -23.15 -1.47 14.62
CA CYS A 298 -23.43 -2.24 13.42
C CYS A 298 -23.53 -3.75 13.76
N PRO A 299 -24.62 -4.45 13.39
CA PRO A 299 -24.83 -5.85 13.79
C PRO A 299 -23.94 -6.87 13.06
N CYS A 300 -23.18 -6.44 12.04
CA CYS A 300 -22.28 -7.34 11.31
C CYS A 300 -21.11 -7.80 12.20
N GLU A 301 -20.60 -9.01 11.99
CA GLU A 301 -19.48 -9.57 12.75
C GLU A 301 -18.11 -9.13 12.21
N GLN A 302 -17.91 -9.24 10.90
CA GLN A 302 -16.60 -9.03 10.25
C GLN A 302 -16.44 -7.68 9.57
N GLY A 303 -17.49 -6.85 9.56
CA GLY A 303 -17.54 -5.60 8.83
C GLY A 303 -18.41 -5.67 7.58
N CYS A 304 -18.95 -4.54 7.17
CA CYS A 304 -19.86 -4.44 6.02
C CYS A 304 -19.77 -3.03 5.40
N PRO A 305 -20.42 -2.80 4.23
CA PRO A 305 -20.47 -1.48 3.59
C PRO A 305 -21.07 -0.36 4.44
N SER A 306 -21.88 -0.73 5.45
CA SER A 306 -22.48 0.25 6.36
C SER A 306 -21.54 0.72 7.47
N CYS A 307 -20.42 0.03 7.74
CA CYS A 307 -19.52 0.40 8.84
C CYS A 307 -18.07 0.63 8.40
N ILE A 308 -17.34 -0.42 7.97
CA ILE A 308 -15.89 -0.32 7.72
C ILE A 308 -15.47 -0.53 6.27
N HIS A 309 -16.35 -1.02 5.38
CA HIS A 309 -15.99 -1.16 3.97
C HIS A 309 -16.09 0.18 3.24
N SER A 310 -15.09 0.50 2.43
CA SER A 310 -15.07 1.67 1.57
C SER A 310 -15.12 1.28 0.10
N PRO A 311 -15.98 1.90 -0.72
CA PRO A 311 -16.00 1.66 -2.16
C PRO A 311 -14.75 2.20 -2.86
N LYS A 312 -14.02 3.12 -2.22
CA LYS A 312 -12.81 3.76 -2.73
C LYS A 312 -11.51 3.01 -2.40
N CYS A 313 -11.59 1.96 -1.59
CA CYS A 313 -10.40 1.25 -1.13
C CYS A 313 -9.64 0.60 -2.29
N GLY A 314 -8.42 1.04 -2.54
CA GLY A 314 -7.53 0.53 -3.58
C GLY A 314 -7.10 -0.93 -3.37
N SER A 315 -7.05 -1.39 -2.11
CA SER A 315 -6.72 -2.78 -1.73
C SER A 315 -7.93 -3.72 -1.75
N GLY A 316 -9.13 -3.22 -2.13
CA GLY A 316 -10.34 -4.04 -2.18
C GLY A 316 -10.91 -4.39 -0.80
N ASN A 317 -10.71 -3.54 0.20
CA ASN A 317 -11.13 -3.74 1.58
C ASN A 317 -10.42 -4.94 2.25
N LYS A 318 -9.14 -5.13 1.98
CA LYS A 318 -8.33 -6.20 2.57
C LYS A 318 -6.94 -5.69 2.94
N PRO A 319 -6.45 -6.00 4.14
CA PRO A 319 -7.20 -6.61 5.25
C PRO A 319 -8.11 -5.59 5.93
N LEU A 320 -9.22 -6.05 6.54
CA LEU A 320 -10.05 -5.29 7.47
C LEU A 320 -10.38 -6.17 8.68
N ASP A 321 -10.34 -5.59 9.87
CA ASP A 321 -10.69 -6.27 11.12
C ASP A 321 -11.51 -5.33 12.01
N LYS A 322 -12.79 -5.65 12.16
CA LYS A 322 -13.72 -4.84 12.95
C LYS A 322 -13.41 -4.88 14.45
N GLN A 323 -13.03 -6.05 14.97
CA GLN A 323 -12.74 -6.21 16.40
C GLN A 323 -11.45 -5.51 16.78
N ALA A 324 -10.42 -5.61 15.92
CA ALA A 324 -9.19 -4.85 16.08
C ALA A 324 -9.44 -3.34 16.06
N ALA A 325 -10.31 -2.85 15.14
CA ALA A 325 -10.66 -1.44 15.07
C ALA A 325 -11.33 -0.95 16.37
N LEU A 326 -12.27 -1.72 16.92
CA LEU A 326 -12.93 -1.37 18.17
C LEU A 326 -11.95 -1.34 19.34
N LEU A 327 -11.08 -2.34 19.46
CA LEU A 327 -10.07 -2.40 20.51
C LEU A 327 -9.10 -1.20 20.43
N ILE A 328 -8.61 -0.89 19.24
CA ILE A 328 -7.72 0.26 19.02
C ILE A 328 -8.43 1.56 19.39
N LEU A 329 -9.67 1.76 18.97
CA LEU A 329 -10.44 2.96 19.29
C LEU A 329 -10.73 3.08 20.80
N GLU A 330 -11.06 1.99 21.49
CA GLU A 330 -11.26 2.00 22.95
C GLU A 330 -9.99 2.44 23.69
N VAL A 331 -8.82 2.01 23.24
CA VAL A 331 -7.53 2.44 23.82
C VAL A 331 -7.20 3.89 23.47
N LEU A 332 -7.35 4.29 22.19
CA LEU A 332 -7.11 5.67 21.73
C LEU A 332 -7.99 6.70 22.45
N LEU A 333 -9.23 6.32 22.76
CA LEU A 333 -10.17 7.18 23.45
C LEU A 333 -10.02 7.15 24.99
N GLY A 334 -9.20 6.23 25.51
CA GLY A 334 -8.92 6.10 26.94
C GLY A 334 -9.97 5.29 27.72
N TYR A 335 -10.86 4.57 27.03
CA TYR A 335 -11.80 3.65 27.70
C TYR A 335 -11.10 2.39 28.21
N LEU A 336 -10.00 2.02 27.58
CA LEU A 336 -9.14 0.92 27.98
C LEU A 336 -7.71 1.46 28.22
N PRO A 337 -7.17 1.46 29.44
CA PRO A 337 -5.81 1.91 29.68
C PRO A 337 -4.80 0.87 29.21
N LEU A 338 -3.80 1.30 28.41
CA LEU A 338 -2.74 0.44 27.91
C LEU A 338 -1.94 -0.23 29.04
N SER A 339 -1.75 0.49 30.17
CA SER A 339 -1.01 0.02 31.36
C SER A 339 -1.68 -1.13 32.13
N ARG A 340 -2.99 -1.32 32.00
CA ARG A 340 -3.69 -2.48 32.64
C ARG A 340 -3.54 -3.78 31.88
N ILE A 341 -3.02 -3.74 30.67
CA ILE A 341 -2.96 -4.86 29.76
C ILE A 341 -1.52 -5.35 29.57
N SER A 342 -0.54 -4.45 29.74
CA SER A 342 0.89 -4.80 29.86
C SER A 342 1.30 -5.25 31.28
N GLY A 343 0.38 -5.20 32.22
CA GLY A 343 0.61 -5.52 33.63
C GLY A 343 -0.08 -6.79 34.10
N GLY A 344 0.19 -7.89 33.46
CA GLY A 344 -0.15 -9.23 33.91
C GLY A 344 1.12 -10.09 34.07
N LYS A 345 2.19 -9.51 34.61
CA LYS A 345 3.13 -10.32 35.38
C LYS A 345 2.64 -10.25 36.81
N ASP A 346 1.78 -11.17 37.17
CA ASP A 346 1.70 -11.62 38.55
C ASP A 346 3.17 -11.89 38.97
N GLU A 347 3.60 -11.24 40.04
CA GLU A 347 4.74 -11.68 40.80
C GLU A 347 4.41 -13.09 41.28
N GLN A 348 4.71 -14.06 40.45
CA GLN A 348 4.86 -15.43 40.90
C GLN A 348 6.16 -15.43 41.72
N GLU A 349 6.00 -15.77 42.99
CA GLU A 349 7.10 -16.20 43.84
C GLU A 349 8.07 -17.06 43.07
N PRO A 350 9.38 -16.95 43.25
CA PRO A 350 10.37 -17.75 42.55
C PRO A 350 10.02 -19.23 42.72
N ALA A 351 9.70 -19.88 41.61
CA ALA A 351 9.51 -21.32 41.58
C ALA A 351 10.73 -22.02 42.17
N PRO A 352 10.56 -23.08 42.97
CA PRO A 352 11.68 -23.84 43.51
C PRO A 352 12.53 -24.36 42.35
N LEU A 353 13.85 -24.31 42.56
CA LEU A 353 14.87 -24.81 41.64
C LEU A 353 14.48 -26.21 41.10
N PRO A 354 14.59 -26.47 39.77
CA PRO A 354 14.24 -27.72 39.19
C PRO A 354 15.13 -28.83 39.78
N LEU A 355 14.49 -29.92 40.17
CA LEU A 355 15.17 -31.16 40.54
C LEU A 355 15.89 -31.69 39.28
N GLU A 356 17.12 -32.14 39.44
CA GLU A 356 17.97 -32.74 38.41
C GLU A 356 17.18 -33.80 37.60
N GLY A 357 17.03 -33.57 36.29
CA GLY A 357 16.45 -34.56 35.37
C GLY A 357 15.74 -34.06 34.13
N GLU A 358 15.49 -32.75 33.97
CA GLU A 358 14.88 -32.24 32.72
C GLU A 358 15.96 -32.04 31.63
N LYS A 359 15.78 -32.74 30.51
CA LYS A 359 16.58 -32.52 29.29
C LYS A 359 16.49 -31.05 28.87
N LEU A 360 17.64 -30.40 28.69
CA LEU A 360 17.74 -29.10 28.03
C LEU A 360 16.93 -29.13 26.72
N PRO A 361 16.17 -28.05 26.40
CA PRO A 361 15.46 -27.98 25.13
C PRO A 361 16.47 -28.14 23.98
N GLN A 362 16.23 -29.12 23.11
CA GLN A 362 17.04 -29.30 21.92
C GLN A 362 16.81 -28.13 20.99
N GLU A 363 17.87 -27.57 20.42
CA GLU A 363 17.75 -26.54 19.38
C GLU A 363 16.85 -27.06 18.25
N PRO A 364 15.87 -26.27 17.74
CA PRO A 364 14.97 -26.71 16.70
C PRO A 364 15.73 -27.00 15.40
N ARG A 365 15.34 -28.09 14.72
CA ARG A 365 15.91 -28.47 13.43
C ARG A 365 15.29 -27.68 12.30
N ILE A 366 16.04 -26.72 11.77
CA ILE A 366 15.62 -25.88 10.65
C ILE A 366 16.27 -26.36 9.38
N LEU A 367 15.47 -26.66 8.36
CA LEU A 367 15.95 -26.98 7.02
C LEU A 367 15.72 -25.79 6.08
N TYR A 368 16.77 -25.35 5.41
CA TYR A 368 16.68 -24.34 4.35
C TYR A 368 16.71 -25.05 3.02
N LEU A 369 15.69 -24.88 2.18
CA LEU A 369 15.49 -25.64 0.96
C LEU A 369 15.37 -24.74 -0.27
N ASP A 370 15.97 -25.17 -1.36
CA ASP A 370 15.80 -24.64 -2.70
C ASP A 370 15.98 -25.77 -3.73
N LEU A 371 15.31 -25.69 -4.89
CA LEU A 371 15.43 -26.64 -5.97
C LEU A 371 15.52 -26.00 -7.35
N GLU A 372 16.12 -26.75 -8.26
CA GLU A 372 16.16 -26.42 -9.68
C GLU A 372 15.46 -27.50 -10.50
N THR A 373 14.99 -27.14 -11.71
CA THR A 373 14.19 -28.02 -12.54
C THR A 373 14.89 -28.44 -13.83
N GLN A 374 14.49 -29.60 -14.38
CA GLN A 374 14.98 -30.09 -15.66
C GLN A 374 14.38 -29.32 -16.86
N LYS A 375 13.18 -28.78 -16.68
CA LYS A 375 12.39 -28.15 -17.74
C LYS A 375 11.95 -26.74 -17.34
N THR A 376 11.83 -25.88 -18.32
CA THR A 376 11.27 -24.54 -18.16
C THR A 376 9.74 -24.56 -18.17
N ALA A 377 9.10 -23.46 -17.77
CA ALA A 377 7.64 -23.29 -17.92
C ALA A 377 7.19 -23.44 -19.37
N GLN A 378 8.02 -23.03 -20.33
CA GLN A 378 7.76 -23.14 -21.75
C GLN A 378 7.74 -24.58 -22.24
N ASP A 379 8.67 -25.41 -21.74
CA ASP A 379 8.76 -26.84 -22.09
C ASP A 379 7.56 -27.65 -21.63
N VAL A 380 6.89 -27.22 -20.56
CA VAL A 380 5.72 -27.90 -19.98
C VAL A 380 4.39 -27.25 -20.34
N GLY A 381 4.39 -26.25 -21.22
CA GLY A 381 3.17 -25.59 -21.69
C GLY A 381 2.62 -24.50 -20.76
N GLY A 382 3.40 -24.01 -19.80
CA GLY A 382 3.06 -22.88 -18.96
C GLY A 382 3.17 -23.12 -17.46
N TRP A 383 3.10 -22.04 -16.69
CA TRP A 383 3.25 -22.04 -15.23
C TRP A 383 2.19 -22.83 -14.45
N HIS A 384 1.08 -23.21 -15.07
CA HIS A 384 0.07 -24.07 -14.46
C HIS A 384 0.49 -25.56 -14.40
N ASN A 385 1.55 -25.92 -15.13
CA ASN A 385 2.10 -27.27 -15.20
C ASN A 385 3.45 -27.40 -14.47
N ILE A 386 3.68 -26.63 -13.41
CA ILE A 386 4.93 -26.67 -12.60
C ILE A 386 5.27 -28.12 -12.17
N HIS A 387 4.29 -28.92 -11.79
CA HIS A 387 4.46 -30.32 -11.40
C HIS A 387 5.10 -31.24 -12.48
N LEU A 388 5.13 -30.80 -13.75
CA LEU A 388 5.75 -31.52 -14.86
C LEU A 388 7.19 -31.09 -15.13
N MET A 389 7.72 -30.10 -14.40
CA MET A 389 9.07 -29.58 -14.66
C MET A 389 10.19 -30.53 -14.24
N ARG A 390 9.93 -31.47 -13.36
CA ARG A 390 10.86 -32.48 -12.80
C ARG A 390 12.07 -31.85 -12.08
N VAL A 391 12.53 -32.51 -11.04
CA VAL A 391 13.68 -32.07 -10.24
C VAL A 391 14.98 -32.33 -11.01
N SER A 392 15.85 -31.34 -11.12
CA SER A 392 17.24 -31.52 -11.56
C SER A 392 18.20 -31.62 -10.38
N VAL A 393 18.00 -30.83 -9.34
CA VAL A 393 18.72 -30.89 -8.07
C VAL A 393 17.87 -30.24 -6.97
N VAL A 394 17.89 -30.81 -5.78
CA VAL A 394 17.42 -30.18 -4.55
C VAL A 394 18.59 -30.04 -3.60
N VAL A 395 18.71 -28.91 -2.95
CA VAL A 395 19.69 -28.69 -1.90
C VAL A 395 19.00 -28.27 -0.63
N ILE A 396 19.35 -28.92 0.47
CA ILE A 396 18.98 -28.46 1.81
C ILE A 396 20.22 -28.13 2.62
N PHE A 397 20.10 -27.14 3.50
CA PHE A 397 21.05 -26.92 4.60
C PHE A 397 20.34 -27.25 5.91
N ASP A 398 20.91 -28.17 6.68
CA ASP A 398 20.40 -28.59 7.98
C ASP A 398 21.09 -27.83 9.11
N SER A 399 20.31 -27.18 9.98
CA SER A 399 20.84 -26.36 11.08
C SER A 399 21.51 -27.16 12.19
N ILE A 400 21.17 -28.46 12.34
CA ILE A 400 21.71 -29.30 13.42
C ILE A 400 23.07 -29.86 13.03
N ASP A 401 23.18 -30.48 11.85
CA ASP A 401 24.46 -31.05 11.41
C ASP A 401 25.37 -30.04 10.70
N LYS A 402 24.82 -28.84 10.41
CA LYS A 402 25.51 -27.70 9.76
C LYS A 402 26.11 -28.05 8.39
N LYS A 403 25.42 -28.92 7.65
CA LYS A 403 25.85 -29.39 6.32
C LYS A 403 24.81 -29.13 5.24
N PHE A 404 25.31 -29.06 4.01
CA PHE A 404 24.49 -29.16 2.82
C PHE A 404 24.29 -30.60 2.41
N HIS A 405 23.04 -30.99 2.15
CA HIS A 405 22.68 -32.26 1.53
C HIS A 405 22.13 -31.98 0.14
N VAL A 406 22.52 -32.81 -0.81
CA VAL A 406 22.18 -32.66 -2.22
C VAL A 406 21.42 -33.89 -2.68
N PHE A 407 20.29 -33.65 -3.31
CA PHE A 407 19.43 -34.68 -3.85
C PHE A 407 19.18 -34.42 -5.33
N ASP A 408 19.07 -35.49 -6.08
CA ASP A 408 18.62 -35.51 -7.46
C ASP A 408 17.40 -36.44 -7.59
N GLU A 409 16.93 -36.64 -8.79
CA GLU A 409 15.73 -37.43 -9.03
C GLU A 409 15.90 -38.91 -8.59
N ASP A 410 17.12 -39.43 -8.61
CA ASP A 410 17.41 -40.85 -8.28
C ASP A 410 17.40 -41.10 -6.76
N ASN A 411 17.66 -40.10 -5.94
CA ASN A 411 17.71 -40.20 -4.48
C ASN A 411 16.70 -39.27 -3.75
N ILE A 412 15.70 -38.76 -4.47
CA ILE A 412 14.71 -37.78 -3.96
C ILE A 412 13.94 -38.33 -2.73
N GLU A 413 13.76 -39.64 -2.60
CA GLU A 413 13.07 -40.24 -1.46
C GLU A 413 13.76 -39.91 -0.14
N SER A 414 15.09 -39.86 -0.12
CA SER A 414 15.88 -39.52 1.06
C SER A 414 15.67 -38.07 1.51
N LEU A 415 15.25 -37.17 0.62
CA LEU A 415 14.88 -35.79 0.99
C LEU A 415 13.68 -35.79 1.93
N PHE A 416 12.66 -36.60 1.66
CA PHE A 416 11.46 -36.65 2.49
C PHE A 416 11.73 -37.12 3.91
N ASP A 417 12.74 -38.01 4.11
CA ASP A 417 13.20 -38.43 5.43
C ASP A 417 13.84 -37.27 6.23
N HIS A 418 14.44 -36.28 5.55
CA HIS A 418 14.94 -35.07 6.18
C HIS A 418 13.79 -34.14 6.51
N LEU A 419 12.84 -33.93 5.58
CA LEU A 419 11.70 -33.03 5.76
C LEU A 419 10.79 -33.49 6.91
N ASP A 420 10.58 -34.79 7.06
CA ASP A 420 9.76 -35.36 8.16
C ASP A 420 10.37 -35.11 9.56
N LYS A 421 11.65 -34.82 9.65
CA LYS A 421 12.38 -34.58 10.91
C LYS A 421 12.57 -33.09 11.20
N ALA A 422 12.07 -32.20 10.33
CA ALA A 422 12.23 -30.77 10.47
C ALA A 422 11.20 -30.17 11.43
N ASP A 423 11.65 -29.35 12.36
CA ASP A 423 10.77 -28.51 13.17
C ASP A 423 10.32 -27.28 12.37
N LEU A 424 11.11 -26.88 11.36
CA LEU A 424 10.77 -25.80 10.44
C LEU A 424 11.51 -25.98 9.10
N VAL A 425 10.79 -25.82 7.99
CA VAL A 425 11.37 -25.70 6.65
C VAL A 425 11.28 -24.25 6.19
N VAL A 426 12.40 -23.66 5.79
CA VAL A 426 12.48 -22.27 5.32
C VAL A 426 12.89 -22.25 3.84
N GLY A 427 12.12 -21.52 3.03
CA GLY A 427 12.43 -21.36 1.61
C GLY A 427 11.96 -20.03 1.06
N PHE A 428 12.23 -19.82 -0.23
CA PHE A 428 11.82 -18.62 -0.95
C PHE A 428 10.89 -18.98 -2.12
N ASN A 429 9.60 -18.70 -2.02
CA ASN A 429 8.53 -19.17 -2.91
C ASN A 429 8.30 -20.70 -2.85
N ILE A 430 8.75 -21.31 -1.78
CA ILE A 430 8.79 -22.76 -1.60
C ILE A 430 7.41 -23.42 -1.69
N LYS A 431 6.39 -22.84 -1.05
CA LYS A 431 5.02 -23.38 -1.03
C LYS A 431 4.37 -23.43 -2.40
N ARG A 432 4.67 -22.47 -3.24
CA ARG A 432 4.04 -22.36 -4.56
C ARG A 432 4.85 -23.05 -5.65
N PHE A 433 6.16 -23.06 -5.58
CA PHE A 433 7.04 -23.60 -6.61
C PHE A 433 7.63 -24.95 -6.21
N ASP A 434 8.52 -24.97 -5.24
CA ASP A 434 9.28 -26.18 -4.87
C ASP A 434 8.36 -27.34 -4.45
N TYR A 435 7.39 -27.08 -3.57
CA TYR A 435 6.44 -28.10 -3.15
C TYR A 435 5.51 -28.58 -4.27
N THR A 436 5.26 -27.75 -5.28
CA THR A 436 4.50 -28.17 -6.45
C THR A 436 5.31 -29.11 -7.34
N VAL A 437 6.63 -28.86 -7.49
CA VAL A 437 7.53 -29.77 -8.21
C VAL A 437 7.73 -31.07 -7.43
N LEU A 438 8.02 -30.97 -6.13
CA LEU A 438 8.24 -32.14 -5.24
C LEU A 438 7.00 -33.01 -5.07
N GLY A 439 5.81 -32.42 -5.16
CA GLY A 439 4.54 -33.15 -5.09
C GLY A 439 4.33 -34.17 -6.20
N ALA A 440 5.13 -34.15 -7.27
CA ALA A 440 5.14 -35.18 -8.29
C ALA A 440 5.88 -36.48 -7.85
N TYR A 441 6.61 -36.46 -6.72
CA TYR A 441 7.45 -37.56 -6.22
C TYR A 441 6.96 -38.15 -4.91
N THR A 442 5.89 -37.62 -4.32
CA THR A 442 5.35 -38.14 -3.06
C THR A 442 3.84 -37.95 -2.98
N GLU A 443 3.18 -38.92 -2.35
CA GLU A 443 1.76 -38.83 -1.99
C GLU A 443 1.54 -38.08 -0.66
N LYS A 444 2.63 -37.77 0.08
CA LYS A 444 2.55 -37.02 1.34
C LYS A 444 2.14 -35.56 1.10
N GLY A 445 1.32 -35.03 1.98
CA GLY A 445 0.90 -33.63 1.95
C GLY A 445 2.02 -32.69 2.38
N LEU A 446 2.88 -32.26 1.43
CA LEU A 446 3.97 -31.30 1.72
C LEU A 446 3.47 -29.95 2.29
N LYS A 447 2.19 -29.67 2.12
CA LYS A 447 1.55 -28.44 2.66
C LYS A 447 1.36 -28.49 4.18
N ASP A 448 1.42 -29.68 4.76
CA ASP A 448 1.27 -29.89 6.20
C ASP A 448 2.60 -29.77 6.96
N LEU A 449 3.71 -29.64 6.24
CA LEU A 449 5.03 -29.41 6.84
C LEU A 449 5.08 -28.00 7.49
N PRO A 450 5.71 -27.89 8.69
CA PRO A 450 5.95 -26.59 9.31
C PRO A 450 6.88 -25.76 8.41
N THR A 451 6.29 -24.83 7.65
CA THR A 451 7.01 -24.14 6.57
C THR A 451 6.88 -22.64 6.64
N PHE A 452 8.03 -21.97 6.61
CA PHE A 452 8.13 -20.54 6.47
C PHE A 452 8.60 -20.14 5.06
N ASP A 453 7.72 -19.54 4.28
CA ASP A 453 8.00 -19.04 2.93
C ASP A 453 8.29 -17.53 2.99
N ILE A 454 9.57 -17.16 2.82
CA ILE A 454 10.02 -15.76 2.90
C ILE A 454 9.29 -14.89 1.87
N LEU A 455 9.09 -15.37 0.64
CA LEU A 455 8.40 -14.59 -0.39
C LEU A 455 6.92 -14.40 -0.06
N GLU A 456 6.26 -15.41 0.50
CA GLU A 456 4.86 -15.32 0.93
C GLU A 456 4.71 -14.27 2.04
N ASP A 457 5.60 -14.27 3.03
CA ASP A 457 5.60 -13.29 4.11
C ASP A 457 5.86 -11.87 3.60
N ILE A 458 6.87 -11.68 2.76
CA ILE A 458 7.17 -10.39 2.12
C ILE A 458 5.98 -9.92 1.28
N TYR A 459 5.37 -10.81 0.50
CA TYR A 459 4.20 -10.48 -0.30
C TYR A 459 3.00 -10.05 0.54
N LYS A 460 2.77 -10.70 1.69
CA LYS A 460 1.73 -10.31 2.65
C LYS A 460 1.96 -8.90 3.20
N ARG A 461 3.23 -8.51 3.38
CA ARG A 461 3.60 -7.19 3.91
C ARG A 461 3.58 -6.08 2.86
N LEU A 462 4.12 -6.36 1.68
CA LEU A 462 4.31 -5.35 0.62
C LEU A 462 3.16 -5.30 -0.40
N GLY A 463 2.42 -6.41 -0.58
CA GLY A 463 1.41 -6.53 -1.65
C GLY A 463 1.99 -6.76 -3.04
N PHE A 464 3.33 -6.80 -3.18
CA PHE A 464 4.04 -7.12 -4.42
C PHE A 464 5.22 -8.08 -4.15
N ARG A 465 5.74 -8.68 -5.22
CA ARG A 465 6.81 -9.67 -5.11
C ARG A 465 8.18 -9.01 -5.31
N LEU A 466 9.11 -9.34 -4.41
CA LEU A 466 10.52 -9.07 -4.57
C LEU A 466 11.25 -10.37 -4.94
N GLY A 467 12.25 -10.28 -5.80
CA GLY A 467 13.09 -11.45 -6.13
C GLY A 467 14.13 -11.71 -5.04
N LEU A 468 14.51 -12.99 -4.87
CA LEU A 468 15.55 -13.42 -3.94
C LEU A 468 16.85 -12.62 -4.12
N ASP A 469 17.28 -12.46 -5.37
CA ASP A 469 18.49 -11.72 -5.74
C ASP A 469 18.45 -10.25 -5.32
N HIS A 470 17.31 -9.60 -5.53
CA HIS A 470 17.11 -8.21 -5.13
C HIS A 470 17.26 -8.01 -3.62
N LEU A 471 16.60 -8.88 -2.84
CA LEU A 471 16.69 -8.85 -1.38
C LEU A 471 18.08 -9.20 -0.88
N ALA A 472 18.73 -10.19 -1.50
CA ALA A 472 20.10 -10.59 -1.15
C ALA A 472 21.10 -9.46 -1.39
N THR A 473 20.99 -8.78 -2.53
CA THR A 473 21.86 -7.66 -2.88
C THR A 473 21.71 -6.53 -1.88
N GLU A 474 20.50 -6.14 -1.57
CA GLU A 474 20.23 -4.96 -0.75
C GLU A 474 20.39 -5.24 0.76
N THR A 475 20.01 -6.45 1.22
CA THR A 475 20.06 -6.81 2.64
C THR A 475 21.44 -7.35 3.04
N LEU A 476 21.99 -8.28 2.24
CA LEU A 476 23.21 -9.02 2.59
C LEU A 476 24.47 -8.53 1.85
N ASN A 477 24.32 -7.57 0.95
CA ASN A 477 25.40 -7.12 0.04
C ASN A 477 25.97 -8.27 -0.82
N ARG A 478 25.14 -9.24 -1.20
CA ARG A 478 25.51 -10.43 -1.99
C ARG A 478 24.67 -10.47 -3.26
N GLY A 479 25.29 -10.21 -4.42
CA GLY A 479 24.63 -10.31 -5.73
C GLY A 479 24.53 -11.75 -6.23
N LYS A 480 23.58 -12.00 -7.13
CA LYS A 480 23.34 -13.27 -7.80
C LYS A 480 24.35 -13.52 -8.93
N THR A 481 24.69 -14.79 -9.15
CA THR A 481 25.64 -15.20 -10.20
C THR A 481 24.98 -15.75 -11.46
N ALA A 482 23.67 -16.12 -11.42
CA ALA A 482 22.94 -16.69 -12.55
C ALA A 482 21.41 -16.57 -12.37
N ASN A 483 20.62 -17.06 -13.34
CA ASN A 483 19.15 -17.11 -13.28
C ASN A 483 18.63 -18.56 -13.54
N GLY A 484 17.37 -18.84 -13.17
CA GLY A 484 16.78 -20.17 -13.29
C GLY A 484 16.75 -20.76 -14.71
N LEU A 485 16.73 -19.92 -15.77
CA LEU A 485 16.83 -20.41 -17.14
C LEU A 485 18.22 -21.00 -17.43
N GLN A 486 19.24 -20.40 -16.86
CA GLN A 486 20.63 -20.87 -16.99
C GLN A 486 20.85 -22.17 -16.21
N ALA A 487 20.13 -22.38 -15.11
CA ALA A 487 20.14 -23.62 -14.34
C ALA A 487 19.63 -24.81 -15.19
N VAL A 488 18.51 -24.64 -15.91
CA VAL A 488 17.98 -25.64 -16.84
C VAL A 488 18.97 -25.94 -17.97
N GLU A 489 19.66 -24.93 -18.49
CA GLU A 489 20.66 -25.12 -19.53
C GLU A 489 21.88 -25.91 -19.03
N TRP A 490 22.36 -25.63 -17.82
CA TRP A 490 23.44 -26.42 -17.20
C TRP A 490 23.05 -27.88 -16.99
N PHE A 491 21.79 -28.13 -16.60
CA PHE A 491 21.28 -29.50 -16.50
C PHE A 491 21.32 -30.22 -17.85
N ARG A 492 20.84 -29.58 -18.92
CA ARG A 492 20.85 -30.13 -20.29
C ARG A 492 22.27 -30.40 -20.83
N GLN A 493 23.24 -29.60 -20.39
CA GLN A 493 24.65 -29.75 -20.76
C GLN A 493 25.40 -30.75 -19.87
N GLY A 494 24.74 -31.32 -18.85
CA GLY A 494 25.37 -32.24 -17.88
C GLY A 494 26.30 -31.54 -16.88
N GLU A 495 26.23 -30.21 -16.75
CA GLU A 495 27.07 -29.42 -15.86
C GLU A 495 26.55 -29.43 -14.40
N ILE A 496 26.30 -30.64 -13.85
CA ILE A 496 25.65 -30.85 -12.54
C ILE A 496 26.41 -30.16 -11.40
N LYS A 497 27.73 -30.12 -11.43
CA LYS A 497 28.55 -29.46 -10.39
C LYS A 497 28.27 -27.94 -10.32
N LYS A 498 28.08 -27.28 -11.47
CA LYS A 498 27.74 -25.86 -11.52
C LYS A 498 26.32 -25.62 -11.02
N LEU A 499 25.40 -26.47 -11.44
CA LEU A 499 24.01 -26.45 -11.04
C LEU A 499 23.87 -26.61 -9.50
N THR A 500 24.50 -27.62 -8.93
CA THR A 500 24.52 -27.87 -7.48
C THR A 500 25.12 -26.69 -6.71
N LYS A 501 26.22 -26.12 -7.20
CA LYS A 501 26.84 -24.95 -6.58
C LYS A 501 25.90 -23.74 -6.59
N TYR A 502 25.17 -23.53 -7.68
CA TYR A 502 24.21 -22.45 -7.83
C TYR A 502 23.03 -22.62 -6.85
N CYS A 503 22.36 -23.78 -6.83
CA CYS A 503 21.28 -24.07 -5.89
C CYS A 503 21.75 -23.96 -4.42
N SER A 504 22.96 -24.45 -4.08
CA SER A 504 23.55 -24.26 -2.75
C SER A 504 23.77 -22.80 -2.36
N GLN A 505 24.06 -21.93 -3.34
CA GLN A 505 24.17 -20.49 -3.10
C GLN A 505 22.81 -19.87 -2.80
N ASP A 506 21.75 -20.26 -3.52
CA ASP A 506 20.40 -19.77 -3.29
C ASP A 506 19.87 -20.24 -1.91
N VAL A 507 20.14 -21.48 -1.49
CA VAL A 507 19.90 -21.95 -0.10
C VAL A 507 20.65 -21.09 0.93
N ASN A 508 21.94 -20.82 0.69
CA ASN A 508 22.74 -20.02 1.62
C ASN A 508 22.27 -18.56 1.71
N VAL A 509 21.79 -18.00 0.59
CA VAL A 509 21.19 -16.66 0.55
C VAL A 509 19.87 -16.65 1.30
N THR A 510 19.00 -17.62 1.09
CA THR A 510 17.73 -17.80 1.80
C THR A 510 17.94 -17.90 3.30
N ARG A 511 18.92 -18.73 3.73
CA ARG A 511 19.34 -18.82 5.12
C ARG A 511 19.82 -17.48 5.68
N GLY A 512 20.69 -16.79 4.94
CA GLY A 512 21.21 -15.49 5.36
C GLY A 512 20.13 -14.44 5.52
N LEU A 513 19.14 -14.38 4.62
CA LEU A 513 18.00 -13.48 4.72
C LEU A 513 17.13 -13.80 5.94
N PHE A 514 16.84 -15.08 6.17
CA PHE A 514 16.06 -15.49 7.33
C PHE A 514 16.76 -15.15 8.64
N GLN A 515 18.04 -15.49 8.77
CA GLN A 515 18.84 -15.15 9.95
C GLN A 515 18.93 -13.64 10.16
N TYR A 516 19.20 -12.87 9.10
CA TYR A 516 19.24 -11.41 9.18
C TYR A 516 17.90 -10.84 9.64
N GLY A 517 16.78 -11.37 9.13
CA GLY A 517 15.45 -10.94 9.54
C GLY A 517 15.15 -11.25 11.01
N LEU A 518 15.52 -12.45 11.49
CA LEU A 518 15.40 -12.83 12.91
C LEU A 518 16.23 -11.90 13.83
N GLU A 519 17.49 -11.63 13.45
CA GLU A 519 18.42 -10.87 14.26
C GLU A 519 18.15 -9.36 14.25
N ASN A 520 17.72 -8.82 13.12
CA ASN A 520 17.62 -7.38 12.89
C ASN A 520 16.17 -6.86 12.83
N GLY A 521 15.18 -7.74 12.77
CA GLY A 521 13.76 -7.37 12.67
C GLY A 521 13.38 -6.68 11.36
N HIS A 522 14.24 -6.71 10.34
CA HIS A 522 13.95 -6.13 9.04
C HIS A 522 14.79 -6.76 7.93
N LEU A 523 14.30 -6.64 6.68
CA LEU A 523 15.07 -6.81 5.45
C LEU A 523 15.25 -5.47 4.76
N ILE A 524 16.13 -5.41 3.78
CA ILE A 524 16.35 -4.20 2.97
C ILE A 524 16.04 -4.53 1.51
N TYR A 525 15.29 -3.66 0.85
CA TYR A 525 15.09 -3.72 -0.59
C TYR A 525 15.29 -2.34 -1.20
N ARG A 526 15.46 -2.29 -2.51
CA ARG A 526 15.55 -1.04 -3.26
C ARG A 526 14.24 -0.80 -4.00
N GLU A 527 13.61 0.32 -3.70
CA GLU A 527 12.40 0.74 -4.41
C GLU A 527 12.74 1.05 -5.88
N LYS A 528 11.96 0.47 -6.80
CA LYS A 528 12.24 0.61 -8.24
C LYS A 528 12.01 2.03 -8.78
N ARG A 529 11.17 2.82 -8.11
CA ARG A 529 10.76 4.15 -8.59
C ARG A 529 11.83 5.22 -8.44
N ASP A 530 12.47 5.25 -7.28
CA ASP A 530 13.42 6.32 -6.92
C ASP A 530 14.79 5.78 -6.53
N ASN A 531 14.98 4.47 -6.67
CA ASN A 531 16.24 3.80 -6.39
C ASN A 531 16.69 3.90 -4.91
N ARG A 532 15.77 4.23 -3.97
CA ARG A 532 16.08 4.31 -2.54
C ARG A 532 16.12 2.94 -1.90
N ARG A 533 16.99 2.77 -0.91
CA ARG A 533 17.03 1.59 -0.04
C ARG A 533 15.98 1.75 1.04
N VAL A 534 15.09 0.77 1.15
CA VAL A 534 13.96 0.75 2.10
C VAL A 534 14.12 -0.43 3.05
N ARG A 535 13.86 -0.21 4.34
CA ARG A 535 13.78 -1.29 5.33
C ARG A 535 12.37 -1.86 5.34
N LEU A 536 12.26 -3.15 5.06
CA LEU A 536 11.04 -3.93 5.24
C LEU A 536 11.09 -4.57 6.63
N LEU A 537 10.28 -4.10 7.54
CA LEU A 537 10.21 -4.69 8.87
C LEU A 537 9.61 -6.09 8.80
N VAL A 538 10.21 -7.00 9.53
CA VAL A 538 9.76 -8.38 9.72
C VAL A 538 9.69 -8.67 11.22
N ASP A 539 8.66 -9.39 11.65
CA ASP A 539 8.43 -9.81 13.02
C ASP A 539 8.67 -11.32 13.19
N TRP A 540 9.74 -11.80 12.54
CA TRP A 540 10.08 -13.21 12.59
C TRP A 540 10.60 -13.58 13.98
N ASP A 541 9.97 -14.57 14.55
CA ASP A 541 10.28 -15.10 15.87
C ASP A 541 10.37 -16.63 15.77
N LEU A 542 11.56 -17.16 16.04
CA LEU A 542 11.82 -18.58 15.84
C LEU A 542 10.97 -19.45 16.77
N GLU A 543 10.75 -19.05 18.01
CA GLU A 543 9.92 -19.80 18.95
C GLU A 543 8.47 -19.94 18.47
N LYS A 544 7.94 -18.86 17.86
CA LYS A 544 6.59 -18.88 17.27
C LYS A 544 6.49 -19.62 15.95
N LEU A 545 7.59 -19.75 15.22
CA LEU A 545 7.60 -20.43 13.93
C LEU A 545 7.74 -21.95 14.05
N VAL A 546 8.28 -22.44 15.18
CA VAL A 546 8.48 -23.87 15.47
C VAL A 546 7.50 -24.43 16.49
N SER A 547 6.64 -23.59 17.07
CA SER A 547 5.52 -23.96 17.94
C SER A 547 4.28 -24.33 17.12
#